data_b13a56f6b35cae8e06225311312e6ada
#
_entry.id   b13a56f6b35cae8e06225311312e6ada
#
_cell.length_a   1.000
_cell.length_b   1.000
_cell.length_c   1.000
_cell.angle_alpha   90.00
_cell.angle_beta   90.00
_cell.angle_gamma   90.00
#
_symmetry.space_group_name_H-M   'P 1'
#
loop_
_entity.id
_entity.type
_entity.pdbx_description
1 polymer ?
#
loop_
_entity_poly.entity_id
_entity_poly.type
_entity_poly.pdbx_seq_one_letter_code
_entity_poly.pdbx_strand_id
1 'polypeptide(L)'
;FAGEEEPVSLYIEKGEWAYEVRGDDDYDPNPEGRFKRGERGYAYLEVAGFDLGREDDFYFLRISVDVALETKNGFTLFSQKDVLELEEWYLEPPKNTWFYIYVNIPWWAPRGGYVAVITVRDLLAGTELVEKREVEVY
;
A
#
# COMPACT_ATOMS: atom_id res chain seq x y z
N PHE A 1 22.21 -9.09 22.12
CA PHE A 1 23.32 -8.37 22.67
C PHE A 1 22.87 -6.98 23.09
N ALA A 2 23.21 -6.61 24.30
CA ALA A 2 22.78 -5.33 24.85
C ALA A 2 23.35 -4.18 23.99
N GLY A 3 22.50 -3.27 23.57
CA GLY A 3 22.89 -2.15 22.73
C GLY A 3 22.76 -2.38 21.23
N GLU A 4 22.41 -3.58 20.81
CA GLU A 4 22.06 -3.79 19.42
C GLU A 4 20.61 -3.42 19.19
N GLU A 5 20.38 -2.56 18.24
CA GLU A 5 19.04 -2.24 17.77
C GLU A 5 18.69 -3.16 16.61
N GLU A 6 17.47 -3.66 16.60
CA GLU A 6 16.98 -4.36 15.44
C GLU A 6 16.90 -3.39 14.26
N PRO A 7 17.25 -3.83 13.03
CA PRO A 7 17.10 -2.98 11.86
C PRO A 7 15.64 -2.56 11.74
N VAL A 8 15.43 -1.28 11.48
CA VAL A 8 14.09 -0.77 11.20
C VAL A 8 13.65 -1.36 9.87
N SER A 9 12.56 -2.13 9.89
CA SER A 9 11.97 -2.68 8.69
C SER A 9 10.78 -1.84 8.24
N LEU A 10 10.38 -2.04 6.99
CA LEU A 10 9.27 -1.34 6.38
C LEU A 10 7.99 -1.43 7.23
N TYR A 11 7.34 -0.31 7.45
CA TYR A 11 6.07 -0.26 8.16
C TYR A 11 5.17 0.86 7.61
N ILE A 12 3.88 0.72 7.86
CA ILE A 12 2.89 1.72 7.45
C ILE A 12 2.69 2.69 8.62
N GLU A 13 2.98 3.97 8.37
CA GLU A 13 2.70 5.04 9.33
C GLU A 13 1.23 5.46 9.27
N LYS A 14 0.67 5.49 8.07
CA LYS A 14 -0.72 5.88 7.84
C LYS A 14 -1.26 5.08 6.66
N GLY A 15 -2.41 4.48 6.85
CA GLY A 15 -3.10 3.76 5.79
C GLY A 15 -4.59 3.97 5.92
N GLU A 16 -5.21 4.53 4.91
CA GLU A 16 -6.64 4.81 4.89
C GLU A 16 -7.25 4.49 3.54
N TRP A 17 -8.46 3.95 3.57
CA TRP A 17 -9.28 3.86 2.39
C TRP A 17 -9.73 5.26 1.99
N ALA A 18 -9.86 5.49 0.70
CA ALA A 18 -10.28 6.78 0.17
C ALA A 18 -11.26 6.61 -0.98
N TYR A 19 -12.11 7.61 -1.18
CA TYR A 19 -12.95 7.73 -2.35
C TYR A 19 -12.18 8.31 -3.53
N GLU A 20 -11.22 9.16 -3.25
CA GLU A 20 -10.35 9.81 -4.24
C GLU A 20 -9.08 10.29 -3.57
N VAL A 21 -7.97 10.26 -4.28
CA VAL A 21 -6.68 10.79 -3.81
C VAL A 21 -6.17 11.80 -4.83
N ARG A 22 -5.84 13.00 -4.37
CA ARG A 22 -5.37 14.10 -5.21
C ARG A 22 -3.89 14.42 -5.00
N GLY A 23 -3.36 14.15 -3.83
CA GLY A 23 -1.97 14.44 -3.51
C GLY A 23 -1.60 14.04 -2.10
N ASP A 24 -0.42 14.46 -1.66
CA ASP A 24 0.09 14.21 -0.33
C ASP A 24 -0.87 14.77 0.73
N ASP A 25 -1.39 13.90 1.56
CA ASP A 25 -2.36 14.21 2.62
C ASP A 25 -3.64 14.90 2.11
N ASP A 26 -3.90 14.82 0.80
CA ASP A 26 -5.06 15.41 0.13
C ASP A 26 -5.90 14.32 -0.51
N TYR A 27 -6.86 13.79 0.24
CA TYR A 27 -7.75 12.73 -0.20
C TYR A 27 -9.09 12.80 0.53
N ASP A 28 -10.09 12.16 -0.05
CA ASP A 28 -11.41 12.04 0.56
C ASP A 28 -11.49 10.69 1.30
N PRO A 29 -11.46 10.68 2.64
CA PRO A 29 -11.43 9.43 3.38
C PRO A 29 -12.71 8.62 3.24
N ASN A 30 -12.56 7.30 3.22
CA ASN A 30 -13.63 6.31 3.24
C ASN A 30 -13.47 5.46 4.51
N PRO A 31 -13.84 5.98 5.69
CA PRO A 31 -13.50 5.33 6.95
C PRO A 31 -14.20 3.99 7.16
N GLU A 32 -15.29 3.73 6.48
CA GLU A 32 -16.01 2.46 6.60
C GLU A 32 -15.44 1.36 5.71
N GLY A 33 -14.55 1.70 4.76
CA GLY A 33 -13.98 0.72 3.85
C GLY A 33 -15.04 0.05 2.97
N ARG A 34 -16.02 0.81 2.51
CA ARG A 34 -17.11 0.33 1.65
C ARG A 34 -16.88 0.78 0.22
N PHE A 35 -16.91 -0.20 -0.67
CA PHE A 35 -16.65 0.05 -2.09
C PHE A 35 -17.80 -0.44 -2.95
N LYS A 36 -18.19 0.39 -3.90
CA LYS A 36 -19.27 0.07 -4.83
C LYS A 36 -18.74 -0.74 -6.01
N ARG A 37 -19.48 -1.77 -6.39
CA ARG A 37 -19.16 -2.57 -7.59
C ARG A 37 -19.12 -1.70 -8.83
N GLY A 38 -18.14 -1.96 -9.68
CA GLY A 38 -17.95 -1.21 -10.92
C GLY A 38 -17.24 0.12 -10.73
N GLU A 39 -16.89 0.51 -9.51
CA GLU A 39 -16.17 1.74 -9.22
C GLU A 39 -14.73 1.45 -8.76
N ARG A 40 -13.92 2.50 -8.66
CA ARG A 40 -12.56 2.39 -8.14
C ARG A 40 -12.56 2.45 -6.63
N GLY A 41 -11.76 1.57 -6.03
CA GLY A 41 -11.40 1.66 -4.62
C GLY A 41 -9.98 2.19 -4.49
N TYR A 42 -9.78 3.20 -3.64
CA TYR A 42 -8.47 3.82 -3.40
C TYR A 42 -7.97 3.51 -2.00
N ALA A 43 -6.66 3.37 -1.89
CA ALA A 43 -5.97 3.33 -0.61
C ALA A 43 -4.85 4.36 -0.61
N TYR A 44 -4.81 5.19 0.41
CA TYR A 44 -3.75 6.15 0.67
C TYR A 44 -2.82 5.57 1.73
N LEU A 45 -1.51 5.58 1.46
CA LEU A 45 -0.51 5.00 2.35
C LEU A 45 0.68 5.94 2.53
N GLU A 46 1.16 5.99 3.76
CA GLU A 46 2.45 6.56 4.10
C GLU A 46 3.28 5.46 4.75
N VAL A 47 4.46 5.22 4.21
CA VAL A 47 5.35 4.16 4.66
C VAL A 47 6.71 4.72 5.06
N ALA A 48 7.37 4.02 5.97
CA ALA A 48 8.71 4.33 6.44
C ALA A 48 9.48 3.04 6.71
N GLY A 49 10.75 3.18 7.09
CA GLY A 49 11.59 2.01 7.38
C GLY A 49 12.16 1.34 6.14
N PHE A 50 12.01 1.96 4.98
CA PHE A 50 12.61 1.46 3.74
C PHE A 50 14.09 1.79 3.68
N ASP A 51 14.83 0.99 2.92
CA ASP A 51 16.22 1.27 2.59
C ASP A 51 16.31 2.32 1.50
N LEU A 52 17.43 3.00 1.49
CA LEU A 52 17.77 3.97 0.47
C LEU A 52 19.03 3.52 -0.26
N GLY A 53 18.96 3.59 -1.58
CA GLY A 53 20.13 3.51 -2.42
C GLY A 53 20.77 4.89 -2.51
N ARG A 54 22.02 4.93 -2.90
CA ARG A 54 22.74 6.17 -3.13
C ARG A 54 23.47 6.13 -4.45
N GLU A 55 23.29 7.18 -5.23
CA GLU A 55 23.98 7.35 -6.50
C GLU A 55 24.32 8.83 -6.65
N ASP A 56 25.60 9.14 -6.80
CA ASP A 56 26.12 10.52 -6.78
C ASP A 56 25.67 11.24 -5.50
N ASP A 57 25.02 12.37 -5.62
CA ASP A 57 24.52 13.15 -4.48
C ASP A 57 23.06 12.83 -4.14
N PHE A 58 22.48 11.81 -4.80
CA PHE A 58 21.07 11.48 -4.62
C PHE A 58 20.87 10.22 -3.78
N TYR A 59 19.78 10.24 -3.04
CA TYR A 59 19.21 9.05 -2.40
C TYR A 59 17.99 8.60 -3.20
N PHE A 60 17.76 7.30 -3.27
CA PHE A 60 16.57 6.80 -3.96
C PHE A 60 15.96 5.62 -3.21
N LEU A 61 14.66 5.46 -3.40
CA LEU A 61 13.92 4.30 -2.92
C LEU A 61 13.31 3.56 -4.11
N ARG A 62 13.01 2.27 -3.89
CA ARG A 62 12.27 1.44 -4.84
C ARG A 62 11.28 0.59 -4.09
N ILE A 63 10.00 0.81 -4.37
CA ILE A 63 8.90 0.11 -3.72
C ILE A 63 7.96 -0.44 -4.78
N SER A 64 7.49 -1.66 -4.59
CA SER A 64 6.41 -2.23 -5.38
C SER A 64 5.25 -2.62 -4.48
N VAL A 65 4.05 -2.59 -5.01
CA VAL A 65 2.83 -2.90 -4.27
C VAL A 65 1.97 -3.87 -5.06
N ASP A 66 1.50 -4.91 -4.37
CA ASP A 66 0.48 -5.82 -4.87
C ASP A 66 -0.79 -5.63 -4.06
N VAL A 67 -1.92 -5.92 -4.66
CA VAL A 67 -3.20 -5.94 -3.96
C VAL A 67 -3.99 -7.18 -4.35
N ALA A 68 -4.67 -7.76 -3.38
CA ALA A 68 -5.60 -8.85 -3.60
C ALA A 68 -6.87 -8.60 -2.81
N LEU A 69 -7.98 -9.09 -3.30
CA LEU A 69 -9.24 -9.11 -2.58
C LEU A 69 -9.62 -10.58 -2.37
N GLU A 70 -9.73 -10.95 -1.10
CA GLU A 70 -10.02 -12.33 -0.70
C GLU A 70 -11.36 -12.39 0.02
N THR A 71 -12.04 -13.52 -0.13
CA THR A 71 -13.20 -13.83 0.72
C THR A 71 -12.73 -14.06 2.15
N LYS A 72 -13.65 -13.98 3.11
CA LYS A 72 -13.31 -14.26 4.52
C LYS A 72 -12.84 -15.69 4.75
N ASN A 73 -13.14 -16.60 3.83
CA ASN A 73 -12.66 -17.99 3.86
C ASN A 73 -11.29 -18.18 3.21
N GLY A 74 -10.66 -17.09 2.72
CA GLY A 74 -9.32 -17.14 2.15
C GLY A 74 -9.25 -17.39 0.65
N PHE A 75 -10.37 -17.43 -0.06
CA PHE A 75 -10.37 -17.54 -1.51
C PHE A 75 -10.09 -16.19 -2.15
N THR A 76 -9.17 -16.14 -3.08
CA THR A 76 -8.87 -14.92 -3.82
C THR A 76 -9.93 -14.66 -4.88
N LEU A 77 -10.63 -13.53 -4.77
CA LEU A 77 -11.57 -13.08 -5.78
C LEU A 77 -10.83 -12.50 -6.98
N PHE A 78 -9.86 -11.66 -6.72
CA PHE A 78 -8.91 -11.18 -7.73
C PHE A 78 -7.62 -10.72 -7.05
N SER A 79 -6.55 -10.68 -7.83
CA SER A 79 -5.28 -10.12 -7.39
C SER A 79 -4.63 -9.36 -8.52
N GLN A 80 -3.88 -8.34 -8.17
CA GLN A 80 -3.10 -7.56 -9.12
C GLN A 80 -1.70 -7.35 -8.53
N LYS A 81 -0.69 -7.83 -9.25
CA LYS A 81 0.70 -7.63 -8.89
C LYS A 81 1.20 -6.35 -9.51
N ASP A 82 2.13 -5.71 -8.81
CA ASP A 82 2.77 -4.48 -9.28
C ASP A 82 1.74 -3.42 -9.68
N VAL A 83 0.70 -3.27 -8.84
CA VAL A 83 -0.31 -2.22 -9.03
C VAL A 83 0.33 -0.84 -8.93
N LEU A 84 1.46 -0.75 -8.24
CA LEU A 84 2.31 0.42 -8.18
C LEU A 84 3.76 -0.02 -8.15
N GLU A 85 4.59 0.64 -8.95
CA GLU A 85 6.04 0.58 -8.89
C GLU A 85 6.54 2.00 -8.68
N LEU A 86 7.17 2.25 -7.53
CA LEU A 86 7.60 3.58 -7.14
C LEU A 86 9.11 3.65 -7.09
N GLU A 87 9.68 4.61 -7.81
CA GLU A 87 11.08 4.98 -7.73
C GLU A 87 11.16 6.48 -7.60
N GLU A 88 11.69 6.95 -6.47
CA GLU A 88 11.80 8.36 -6.17
C GLU A 88 13.24 8.72 -5.81
N TRP A 89 13.66 9.91 -6.21
CA TRP A 89 15.02 10.42 -6.02
C TRP A 89 14.99 11.69 -5.18
N TYR A 90 15.91 11.77 -4.23
CA TYR A 90 15.96 12.86 -3.24
C TYR A 90 17.39 13.38 -3.05
N LEU A 91 17.52 14.66 -2.80
CA LEU A 91 18.81 15.26 -2.39
C LEU A 91 19.11 15.00 -0.92
N GLU A 92 18.08 14.87 -0.10
CA GLU A 92 18.19 14.53 1.30
C GLU A 92 17.43 13.24 1.60
N PRO A 93 17.91 12.41 2.53
CA PRO A 93 17.24 11.14 2.82
C PRO A 93 15.85 11.38 3.40
N PRO A 94 14.80 10.90 2.75
CA PRO A 94 13.43 11.01 3.27
C PRO A 94 13.22 10.03 4.42
N LYS A 95 12.40 10.42 5.41
CA LYS A 95 12.01 9.55 6.52
C LYS A 95 10.82 8.68 6.17
N ASN A 96 9.96 9.17 5.29
CA ASN A 96 8.79 8.47 4.82
C ASN A 96 8.52 8.82 3.36
N THR A 97 7.61 8.08 2.77
CA THR A 97 7.06 8.41 1.46
C THR A 97 5.57 8.08 1.46
N TRP A 98 4.82 8.79 0.65
CA TRP A 98 3.41 8.53 0.46
C TRP A 98 3.15 8.02 -0.94
N PHE A 99 2.10 7.24 -1.08
CA PHE A 99 1.58 6.84 -2.38
C PHE A 99 0.13 6.43 -2.24
N TYR A 100 -0.52 6.24 -3.36
CA TYR A 100 -1.84 5.64 -3.36
C TYR A 100 -1.90 4.53 -4.39
N ILE A 101 -2.80 3.59 -4.15
CA ILE A 101 -3.14 2.55 -5.09
C ILE A 101 -4.62 2.59 -5.35
N TYR A 102 -5.04 2.07 -6.47
CA TYR A 102 -6.46 1.87 -6.74
C TYR A 102 -6.67 0.54 -7.44
N VAL A 103 -7.86 0.01 -7.26
CA VAL A 103 -8.33 -1.17 -7.97
C VAL A 103 -9.72 -0.91 -8.51
N ASN A 104 -10.03 -1.51 -9.64
CA ASN A 104 -11.38 -1.48 -10.17
C ASN A 104 -12.16 -2.63 -9.56
N ILE A 105 -13.17 -2.31 -8.76
CA ILE A 105 -14.03 -3.33 -8.17
C ILE A 105 -14.89 -3.94 -9.27
N PRO A 106 -14.80 -5.25 -9.53
CA PRO A 106 -15.58 -5.85 -10.60
C PRO A 106 -17.08 -5.60 -10.40
N TRP A 107 -17.77 -5.27 -11.49
CA TRP A 107 -19.22 -5.05 -11.42
C TRP A 107 -19.99 -6.32 -11.05
N TRP A 108 -19.40 -7.49 -11.31
CA TRP A 108 -19.95 -8.80 -11.02
C TRP A 108 -19.58 -9.33 -9.65
N ALA A 109 -18.75 -8.63 -8.89
CA ALA A 109 -18.30 -9.09 -7.58
C ALA A 109 -19.51 -9.30 -6.66
N PRO A 110 -19.62 -10.44 -5.98
CA PRO A 110 -20.68 -10.64 -5.02
C PRO A 110 -20.62 -9.60 -3.91
N ARG A 111 -21.79 -9.11 -3.49
CA ARG A 111 -21.86 -8.16 -2.37
C ARG A 111 -21.52 -8.86 -1.07
N GLY A 112 -20.84 -8.17 -0.19
CA GLY A 112 -20.51 -8.68 1.13
C GLY A 112 -19.17 -8.25 1.64
N GLY A 113 -18.71 -8.92 2.69
CA GLY A 113 -17.42 -8.65 3.33
C GLY A 113 -16.29 -9.42 2.68
N TYR A 114 -15.17 -8.73 2.53
CA TYR A 114 -13.94 -9.28 1.99
C TYR A 114 -12.76 -8.85 2.83
N VAL A 115 -11.60 -9.41 2.55
CA VAL A 115 -10.31 -8.99 3.12
C VAL A 115 -9.45 -8.45 1.98
N ALA A 116 -9.07 -7.20 2.08
CA ALA A 116 -8.09 -6.61 1.18
C ALA A 116 -6.69 -6.94 1.71
N VAL A 117 -5.84 -7.46 0.85
CA VAL A 117 -4.46 -7.81 1.17
C VAL A 117 -3.54 -6.92 0.35
N ILE A 118 -2.81 -6.04 1.03
CA ILE A 118 -1.86 -5.14 0.40
C ILE A 118 -0.46 -5.60 0.77
N THR A 119 0.34 -5.91 -0.22
CA THR A 119 1.72 -6.31 -0.04
C THR A 119 2.64 -5.20 -0.54
N VAL A 120 3.44 -4.66 0.34
CA VAL A 120 4.41 -3.60 0.02
C VAL A 120 5.80 -4.20 0.11
N ARG A 121 6.59 -4.08 -0.96
CA ARG A 121 7.96 -4.57 -1.01
C ARG A 121 8.94 -3.43 -1.11
N ASP A 122 9.95 -3.50 -0.26
CA ASP A 122 11.15 -2.69 -0.40
C ASP A 122 12.13 -3.48 -1.26
N LEU A 123 12.30 -3.06 -2.51
CA LEU A 123 13.11 -3.80 -3.48
C LEU A 123 14.62 -3.67 -3.21
N LEU A 124 15.03 -2.64 -2.47
CA LEU A 124 16.45 -2.46 -2.11
C LEU A 124 16.84 -3.35 -0.93
N ALA A 125 15.99 -3.43 0.07
CA ALA A 125 16.25 -4.26 1.25
C ALA A 125 15.86 -5.72 1.05
N GLY A 126 14.98 -6.01 0.10
CA GLY A 126 14.40 -7.33 -0.07
C GLY A 126 13.39 -7.69 1.03
N THR A 127 12.81 -6.70 1.68
CA THR A 127 11.81 -6.91 2.73
C THR A 127 10.40 -6.72 2.21
N GLU A 128 9.44 -7.32 2.90
CA GLU A 128 8.05 -7.33 2.50
C GLU A 128 7.15 -7.06 3.70
N LEU A 129 6.12 -6.26 3.49
CA LEU A 129 5.10 -5.95 4.47
C LEU A 129 3.75 -6.38 3.91
N VAL A 130 2.99 -7.13 4.69
CA VAL A 130 1.63 -7.55 4.31
C VAL A 130 0.64 -6.93 5.28
N GLU A 131 -0.28 -6.15 4.74
CA GLU A 131 -1.36 -5.51 5.48
C GLU A 131 -2.68 -6.11 5.04
N LYS A 132 -3.46 -6.60 6.00
CA LYS A 132 -4.80 -7.16 5.75
C LYS A 132 -5.84 -6.30 6.43
N ARG A 133 -6.87 -5.91 5.70
CA ARG A 133 -7.98 -5.12 6.24
C ARG A 133 -9.31 -5.62 5.72
N GLU A 134 -10.30 -5.60 6.59
CA GLU A 134 -11.67 -5.91 6.19
C GLU A 134 -12.27 -4.77 5.39
N VAL A 135 -12.96 -5.12 4.32
CA VAL A 135 -13.69 -4.19 3.46
C VAL A 135 -15.05 -4.77 3.13
N GLU A 136 -15.94 -3.91 2.65
CA GLU A 136 -17.27 -4.32 2.20
C GLU A 136 -17.47 -3.87 0.75
N VAL A 137 -18.02 -4.77 -0.06
CA VAL A 137 -18.41 -4.50 -1.44
C VAL A 137 -19.93 -4.47 -1.53
N TYR A 138 -20.50 -3.46 -2.14
CA TYR A 138 -21.94 -3.32 -2.29
C TYR A 138 -22.41 -2.87 -3.67
#